data_63b6bb6086508cd0ddad282c4b379612
#
_entry.id   63b6bb6086508cd0ddad282c4b379612
#
_cell.length_a   1.000
_cell.length_b   1.000
_cell.length_c   1.000
_cell.angle_alpha   90.00
_cell.angle_beta   90.00
_cell.angle_gamma   90.00
#
_symmetry.space_group_name_H-M   'P 1'
#
loop_
_entity.id
_entity.type
_entity.pdbx_description
1 polymer ?
#
loop_
_entity_poly.entity_id
_entity_poly.type
_entity_poly.pdbx_seq_one_letter_code
_entity_poly.pdbx_strand_id
1 'polypeptide(L)'
;FTPNVHADQIEWFGRNISARDSVLISLHTHNDRGTGIAATELGLMAGADRVEGTLFGNGERTGNLDIVSVALNLYTQGVHPNLDFSDLPRTRSIYEKCTRMSVHERHPYAGDLVFTAFSGSHQDAIKKGMDARRGQSGERWEVPYLPIDCEDIGRTYQAIIRINSQSGKGGVAYVM
;
A
#
# COMPACT_ATOMS: atom_id res chain seq x y z
N PHE A 1 10.06 19.95 0.85
CA PHE A 1 9.43 20.05 2.17
C PHE A 1 9.32 18.66 2.81
N THR A 2 9.14 18.62 4.13
CA THR A 2 8.71 17.41 4.83
C THR A 2 7.21 17.22 4.66
N PRO A 3 6.67 15.99 4.80
CA PRO A 3 5.24 15.73 4.61
C PRO A 3 4.30 16.58 5.47
N ASN A 4 4.67 16.84 6.73
CA ASN A 4 3.88 17.71 7.62
C ASN A 4 3.85 19.16 7.16
N VAL A 5 4.97 19.73 6.73
CA VAL A 5 5.03 21.11 6.20
C VAL A 5 4.21 21.21 4.90
N HIS A 6 4.23 20.18 4.05
CA HIS A 6 3.38 20.14 2.86
C HIS A 6 1.88 20.16 3.25
N ALA A 7 1.49 19.38 4.24
CA ALA A 7 0.12 19.38 4.75
C ALA A 7 -0.29 20.74 5.34
N ASP A 8 0.58 21.37 6.13
CA ASP A 8 0.34 22.71 6.69
C ASP A 8 0.08 23.75 5.58
N GLN A 9 0.82 23.67 4.47
CA GLN A 9 0.62 24.54 3.32
C GLN A 9 -0.73 24.31 2.63
N ILE A 10 -1.15 23.05 2.50
CA ILE A 10 -2.45 22.69 1.90
C ILE A 10 -3.58 23.17 2.79
N GLU A 11 -3.50 22.93 4.09
CA GLU A 11 -4.49 23.40 5.06
C GLU A 11 -4.59 24.93 5.04
N TRP A 12 -3.44 25.61 5.08
CA TRP A 12 -3.42 27.06 4.99
C TRP A 12 -4.05 27.58 3.70
N PHE A 13 -3.70 26.98 2.56
CA PHE A 13 -4.28 27.33 1.27
C PHE A 13 -5.80 27.12 1.26
N GLY A 14 -6.27 25.97 1.72
CA GLY A 14 -7.69 25.64 1.77
C GLY A 14 -8.50 26.59 2.66
N ARG A 15 -7.90 27.07 3.77
CA ARG A 15 -8.54 28.04 4.68
C ARG A 15 -8.55 29.47 4.13
N ASN A 16 -7.66 29.83 3.21
CA ASN A 16 -7.49 31.19 2.73
C ASN A 16 -8.02 31.43 1.30
N ILE A 17 -8.36 30.38 0.55
CA ILE A 17 -8.96 30.52 -0.77
C ILE A 17 -10.42 30.98 -0.64
N SER A 18 -10.78 32.03 -1.37
CA SER A 18 -12.11 32.69 -1.25
C SER A 18 -13.28 31.84 -1.75
N ALA A 19 -13.06 30.85 -2.60
CA ALA A 19 -14.09 30.01 -3.21
C ALA A 19 -13.86 28.53 -2.94
N ARG A 20 -13.49 28.16 -1.68
CA ARG A 20 -13.11 26.79 -1.32
C ARG A 20 -14.15 25.75 -1.76
N ASP A 21 -15.42 26.03 -1.57
CA ASP A 21 -16.53 25.11 -1.90
C ASP A 21 -16.80 24.99 -3.41
N SER A 22 -16.18 25.84 -4.22
CA SER A 22 -16.35 25.85 -5.68
C SER A 22 -15.14 25.30 -6.43
N VAL A 23 -14.10 24.84 -5.74
CA VAL A 23 -12.86 24.35 -6.34
C VAL A 23 -12.45 23.02 -5.71
N LEU A 24 -11.74 22.20 -6.49
CA LEU A 24 -11.09 20.99 -6.02
C LEU A 24 -9.59 21.25 -5.84
N ILE A 25 -9.08 20.93 -4.67
CA ILE A 25 -7.64 20.92 -4.42
C ILE A 25 -7.13 19.52 -4.78
N SER A 26 -6.34 19.44 -5.85
CA SER A 26 -5.74 18.18 -6.31
C SER A 26 -4.26 18.16 -6.05
N LEU A 27 -3.77 17.09 -5.45
CA LEU A 27 -2.35 16.90 -5.11
C LEU A 27 -1.64 16.12 -6.22
N HIS A 28 -0.50 16.65 -6.65
CA HIS A 28 0.40 15.99 -7.59
C HIS A 28 1.81 15.96 -6.99
N THR A 29 2.11 14.91 -6.27
CA THR A 29 3.41 14.76 -5.61
C THR A 29 4.37 13.91 -6.43
N HIS A 30 5.68 14.19 -6.27
CA HIS A 30 6.78 13.34 -6.74
C HIS A 30 7.49 12.68 -5.54
N ASN A 31 8.23 11.62 -5.82
CA ASN A 31 8.84 10.79 -4.78
C ASN A 31 10.35 11.06 -4.59
N ASP A 32 10.84 12.26 -4.93
CA ASP A 32 12.28 12.60 -4.94
C ASP A 32 12.98 12.38 -3.59
N ARG A 33 12.24 12.42 -2.48
CA ARG A 33 12.73 12.17 -1.13
C ARG A 33 12.27 10.83 -0.55
N GLY A 34 11.58 9.98 -1.32
CA GLY A 34 10.96 8.76 -0.81
C GLY A 34 9.75 9.00 0.11
N THR A 35 9.19 10.21 0.13
CA THR A 35 8.10 10.61 1.04
C THR A 35 6.82 11.01 0.32
N GLY A 36 6.70 10.73 -0.98
CA GLY A 36 5.56 11.12 -1.79
C GLY A 36 4.23 10.59 -1.26
N ILE A 37 4.18 9.32 -0.86
CA ILE A 37 2.98 8.69 -0.28
C ILE A 37 2.59 9.39 1.02
N ALA A 38 3.51 9.54 1.97
CA ALA A 38 3.24 10.17 3.25
C ALA A 38 2.81 11.64 3.09
N ALA A 39 3.43 12.38 2.17
CA ALA A 39 3.05 13.77 1.88
C ALA A 39 1.62 13.84 1.33
N THR A 40 1.23 12.89 0.49
CA THR A 40 -0.12 12.84 -0.08
C THR A 40 -1.17 12.46 0.96
N GLU A 41 -0.91 11.45 1.79
CA GLU A 41 -1.82 11.06 2.88
C GLU A 41 -2.07 12.23 3.84
N LEU A 42 -1.01 12.89 4.31
CA LEU A 42 -1.14 14.06 5.16
C LEU A 42 -1.83 15.23 4.45
N GLY A 43 -1.60 15.42 3.16
CA GLY A 43 -2.28 16.43 2.36
C GLY A 43 -3.78 16.18 2.21
N LEU A 44 -4.21 14.93 2.07
CA LEU A 44 -5.63 14.55 2.11
C LEU A 44 -6.24 14.86 3.48
N MET A 45 -5.54 14.51 4.57
CA MET A 45 -5.97 14.85 5.93
C MET A 45 -6.03 16.37 6.17
N ALA A 46 -5.23 17.14 5.46
CA ALA A 46 -5.21 18.60 5.50
C ALA A 46 -6.32 19.26 4.65
N GLY A 47 -7.16 18.47 3.98
CA GLY A 47 -8.33 18.94 3.26
C GLY A 47 -8.20 19.00 1.74
N ALA A 48 -7.24 18.32 1.14
CA ALA A 48 -7.24 18.09 -0.30
C ALA A 48 -8.37 17.14 -0.71
N ASP A 49 -8.93 17.35 -1.91
CA ASP A 49 -10.10 16.62 -2.39
C ASP A 49 -9.74 15.47 -3.34
N ARG A 50 -8.60 15.57 -4.01
CA ARG A 50 -8.17 14.65 -5.05
C ARG A 50 -6.66 14.46 -5.04
N VAL A 51 -6.22 13.31 -5.52
CA VAL A 51 -4.79 13.04 -5.78
C VAL A 51 -4.58 12.62 -7.22
N GLU A 52 -3.40 12.91 -7.74
CA GLU A 52 -2.92 12.52 -9.05
C GLU A 52 -1.63 11.72 -8.88
N GLY A 53 -1.56 10.59 -9.55
CA GLY A 53 -0.41 9.71 -9.49
C GLY A 53 -0.37 8.76 -10.67
N THR A 54 0.56 7.83 -10.60
CA THR A 54 0.75 6.82 -11.64
C THR A 54 0.76 5.43 -11.02
N LEU A 55 0.45 4.42 -11.81
CA LEU A 55 0.57 3.04 -11.35
C LEU A 55 2.04 2.76 -10.98
N PHE A 56 2.22 2.27 -9.76
CA PHE A 56 3.52 1.88 -9.20
C PHE A 56 4.57 3.00 -9.21
N GLY A 57 4.12 4.26 -9.18
CA GLY A 57 5.00 5.43 -9.10
C GLY A 57 5.78 5.72 -10.38
N ASN A 58 5.34 5.24 -11.55
CA ASN A 58 6.02 5.53 -12.81
C ASN A 58 6.10 7.03 -13.08
N GLY A 59 7.22 7.51 -13.61
CA GLY A 59 7.39 8.93 -13.93
C GLY A 59 8.84 9.37 -13.98
N GLU A 60 9.03 10.66 -14.09
CA GLU A 60 10.36 11.26 -14.14
C GLU A 60 11.11 11.16 -12.81
N ARG A 61 12.41 11.10 -12.86
CA ARG A 61 13.36 11.05 -11.73
C ARG A 61 13.10 9.81 -10.87
N THR A 62 12.68 9.99 -9.62
CA THR A 62 12.30 8.90 -8.69
C THR A 62 10.86 8.44 -8.85
N GLY A 63 10.12 9.06 -9.76
CA GLY A 63 8.73 8.77 -10.07
C GLY A 63 7.72 9.74 -9.45
N ASN A 64 6.50 9.59 -9.90
CA ASN A 64 5.31 10.26 -9.35
C ASN A 64 4.83 9.55 -8.08
N LEU A 65 3.79 10.11 -7.48
CA LEU A 65 3.02 9.40 -6.47
C LEU A 65 2.62 8.01 -6.97
N ASP A 66 2.89 6.99 -6.18
CA ASP A 66 2.34 5.65 -6.41
C ASP A 66 0.87 5.60 -5.98
N ILE A 67 -0.02 5.68 -6.97
CA ILE A 67 -1.46 5.71 -6.73
C ILE A 67 -1.98 4.38 -6.17
N VAL A 68 -1.31 3.25 -6.47
CA VAL A 68 -1.68 1.93 -5.94
C VAL A 68 -1.50 1.91 -4.42
N SER A 69 -0.32 2.33 -3.96
CA SER A 69 -0.03 2.36 -2.52
C SER A 69 -0.95 3.31 -1.77
N VAL A 70 -1.18 4.53 -2.26
CA VAL A 70 -2.08 5.49 -1.59
C VAL A 70 -3.52 4.97 -1.56
N ALA A 71 -4.03 4.42 -2.66
CA ALA A 71 -5.39 3.89 -2.71
C ALA A 71 -5.58 2.74 -1.72
N LEU A 72 -4.62 1.81 -1.64
CA LEU A 72 -4.71 0.69 -0.71
C LEU A 72 -4.46 1.12 0.75
N ASN A 73 -3.63 2.13 1.00
CA ASN A 73 -3.50 2.74 2.32
C ASN A 73 -4.83 3.35 2.80
N LEU A 74 -5.54 4.07 1.94
CA LEU A 74 -6.88 4.59 2.24
C LEU A 74 -7.87 3.45 2.53
N TYR A 75 -7.88 2.42 1.68
CA TYR A 75 -8.73 1.24 1.85
C TYR A 75 -8.51 0.58 3.22
N THR A 76 -7.26 0.40 3.65
CA THR A 76 -6.94 -0.19 4.98
C THR A 76 -7.41 0.67 6.15
N GLN A 77 -7.70 1.94 5.93
CA GLN A 77 -8.28 2.85 6.92
C GLN A 77 -9.82 2.98 6.80
N GLY A 78 -10.45 2.17 5.93
CA GLY A 78 -11.90 2.18 5.71
C GLY A 78 -12.38 3.31 4.79
N VAL A 79 -11.46 3.96 4.05
CA VAL A 79 -11.79 5.00 3.07
C VAL A 79 -11.75 4.40 1.68
N HIS A 80 -12.88 4.38 1.00
CA HIS A 80 -12.96 3.84 -0.36
C HIS A 80 -12.22 4.77 -1.35
N PRO A 81 -11.19 4.28 -2.06
CA PRO A 81 -10.34 5.13 -2.91
C PRO A 81 -10.97 5.50 -4.24
N ASN A 82 -12.18 5.01 -4.56
CA ASN A 82 -12.83 5.10 -5.88
C ASN A 82 -12.00 4.51 -7.03
N LEU A 83 -11.12 3.57 -6.70
CA LEU A 83 -10.33 2.76 -7.63
C LEU A 83 -10.52 1.28 -7.28
N ASP A 84 -10.50 0.43 -8.29
CA ASP A 84 -10.61 -1.01 -8.14
C ASP A 84 -9.26 -1.68 -8.34
N PHE A 85 -8.72 -2.26 -7.28
CA PHE A 85 -7.50 -3.08 -7.26
C PHE A 85 -7.78 -4.51 -6.80
N SER A 86 -9.01 -4.99 -6.93
CA SER A 86 -9.39 -6.35 -6.55
C SER A 86 -8.66 -7.44 -7.36
N ASP A 87 -8.06 -7.07 -8.50
CA ASP A 87 -7.13 -7.91 -9.27
C ASP A 87 -5.81 -7.16 -9.51
N LEU A 88 -5.07 -6.94 -8.43
CA LEU A 88 -3.78 -6.26 -8.47
C LEU A 88 -2.72 -7.00 -9.32
N PRO A 89 -2.66 -8.36 -9.35
CA PRO A 89 -1.78 -9.09 -10.24
C PRO A 89 -2.00 -8.76 -11.72
N ARG A 90 -3.25 -8.64 -12.15
CA ARG A 90 -3.58 -8.24 -13.52
C ARG A 90 -3.16 -6.80 -13.80
N THR A 91 -3.44 -5.87 -12.89
CA THR A 91 -3.00 -4.47 -13.00
C THR A 91 -1.49 -4.36 -13.17
N ARG A 92 -0.72 -5.10 -12.34
CA ARG A 92 0.73 -5.20 -12.45
C ARG A 92 1.16 -5.75 -13.81
N SER A 93 0.56 -6.85 -14.26
CA SER A 93 0.90 -7.48 -15.54
C SER A 93 0.69 -6.53 -16.73
N ILE A 94 -0.40 -5.77 -16.73
CA ILE A 94 -0.68 -4.75 -17.77
C ILE A 94 0.38 -3.65 -17.73
N TYR A 95 0.68 -3.12 -16.54
CA TYR A 95 1.71 -2.11 -16.34
C TYR A 95 3.07 -2.56 -16.88
N GLU A 96 3.55 -3.73 -16.46
CA GLU A 96 4.86 -4.28 -16.88
C GLU A 96 4.92 -4.53 -18.40
N LYS A 97 3.82 -4.99 -18.99
CA LYS A 97 3.71 -5.17 -20.44
C LYS A 97 3.79 -3.85 -21.19
N CYS A 98 3.10 -2.82 -20.72
CA CYS A 98 3.01 -1.53 -21.40
C CYS A 98 4.29 -0.70 -21.25
N THR A 99 4.87 -0.69 -20.05
CA THR A 99 6.04 0.15 -19.73
C THR A 99 7.38 -0.54 -19.98
N ARG A 100 7.41 -1.87 -20.03
CA ARG A 100 8.63 -2.69 -20.04
C ARG A 100 9.46 -2.54 -18.76
N MET A 101 8.86 -2.07 -17.69
CA MET A 101 9.46 -1.90 -16.37
C MET A 101 8.83 -2.90 -15.42
N SER A 102 9.64 -3.60 -14.63
CA SER A 102 9.16 -4.52 -13.60
C SER A 102 8.78 -3.76 -12.32
N VAL A 103 7.72 -4.20 -11.66
CA VAL A 103 7.40 -3.76 -10.30
C VAL A 103 8.36 -4.42 -9.32
N HIS A 104 8.95 -3.62 -8.44
CA HIS A 104 9.94 -4.12 -7.46
C HIS A 104 9.34 -5.21 -6.57
N GLU A 105 10.11 -6.28 -6.30
CA GLU A 105 9.67 -7.44 -5.53
C GLU A 105 9.19 -7.12 -4.11
N ARG A 106 9.60 -5.97 -3.54
CA ARG A 106 9.20 -5.46 -2.22
C ARG A 106 8.27 -4.25 -2.31
N HIS A 107 7.68 -4.00 -3.50
CA HIS A 107 6.70 -2.93 -3.64
C HIS A 107 5.50 -3.19 -2.72
N PRO A 108 5.04 -2.20 -1.92
CA PRO A 108 3.88 -2.38 -1.05
C PRO A 108 2.69 -2.98 -1.81
N TYR A 109 2.02 -3.96 -1.22
CA TYR A 109 0.88 -4.70 -1.76
C TYR A 109 1.15 -5.52 -3.04
N ALA A 110 1.93 -5.04 -4.00
CA ALA A 110 2.09 -5.63 -5.33
C ALA A 110 3.32 -6.52 -5.50
N GLY A 111 4.35 -6.32 -4.72
CA GLY A 111 5.61 -7.07 -4.83
C GLY A 111 5.47 -8.56 -4.49
N ASP A 112 6.31 -9.40 -5.09
CA ASP A 112 6.21 -10.86 -4.91
C ASP A 112 6.57 -11.33 -3.49
N LEU A 113 7.30 -10.52 -2.73
CA LEU A 113 7.77 -10.86 -1.38
C LEU A 113 6.91 -10.28 -0.24
N VAL A 114 5.95 -9.41 -0.54
CA VAL A 114 5.26 -8.61 0.50
C VAL A 114 4.31 -9.41 1.37
N PHE A 115 3.82 -10.56 0.91
CA PHE A 115 2.99 -11.48 1.68
C PHE A 115 3.75 -12.75 2.08
N THR A 116 5.08 -12.71 2.08
CA THR A 116 5.96 -13.82 2.44
C THR A 116 6.56 -13.58 3.82
N ALA A 117 6.41 -14.52 4.73
CA ALA A 117 7.08 -14.53 6.02
C ALA A 117 8.20 -15.57 6.03
N PHE A 118 9.41 -15.16 6.45
CA PHE A 118 10.58 -16.03 6.53
C PHE A 118 10.86 -16.53 7.95
N SER A 119 10.48 -15.78 8.97
CA SER A 119 10.66 -16.12 10.38
C SER A 119 9.54 -17.03 10.87
N GLY A 120 9.88 -18.10 11.57
CA GLY A 120 8.91 -19.02 12.16
C GLY A 120 7.96 -18.34 13.16
N SER A 121 8.43 -17.36 13.92
CA SER A 121 7.59 -16.57 14.84
C SER A 121 6.58 -15.69 14.10
N HIS A 122 6.96 -15.09 12.96
CA HIS A 122 6.05 -14.30 12.14
C HIS A 122 4.99 -15.19 11.50
N GLN A 123 5.38 -16.35 10.98
CA GLN A 123 4.45 -17.33 10.40
C GLN A 123 3.43 -17.83 11.43
N ASP A 124 3.87 -18.12 12.66
CA ASP A 124 2.98 -18.53 13.75
C ASP A 124 2.00 -17.42 14.13
N ALA A 125 2.46 -16.17 14.20
CA ALA A 125 1.60 -15.03 14.51
C ALA A 125 0.55 -14.79 13.41
N ILE A 126 0.94 -14.86 12.14
CA ILE A 126 0.02 -14.74 11.00
C ILE A 126 -1.01 -15.88 11.03
N LYS A 127 -0.58 -17.13 11.22
CA LYS A 127 -1.49 -18.27 11.32
C LYS A 127 -2.50 -18.08 12.43
N LYS A 128 -2.08 -17.71 13.63
CA LYS A 128 -2.99 -17.43 14.75
C LYS A 128 -3.97 -16.31 14.46
N GLY A 129 -3.51 -15.22 13.82
CA GLY A 129 -4.38 -14.13 13.38
C GLY A 129 -5.41 -14.59 12.34
N MET A 130 -5.02 -15.38 11.36
CA MET A 130 -5.92 -15.94 10.36
C MET A 130 -6.92 -16.93 10.98
N ASP A 131 -6.46 -17.80 11.89
CA ASP A 131 -7.34 -18.76 12.59
C ASP A 131 -8.36 -18.03 13.48
N ALA A 132 -7.98 -16.95 14.15
CA ALA A 132 -8.89 -16.12 14.95
C ALA A 132 -9.98 -15.44 14.10
N ARG A 133 -9.68 -15.11 12.85
CA ARG A 133 -10.63 -14.49 11.92
C ARG A 133 -11.59 -15.48 11.26
N ARG A 134 -11.34 -16.78 11.31
CA ARG A 134 -12.22 -17.77 10.70
C ARG A 134 -13.63 -17.66 11.28
N GLY A 135 -14.60 -17.39 10.42
CA GLY A 135 -16.00 -17.22 10.78
C GLY A 135 -16.41 -15.80 11.22
N GLN A 136 -15.50 -14.83 11.19
CA GLN A 136 -15.79 -13.42 11.45
C GLN A 136 -15.82 -12.69 10.10
N SER A 137 -16.99 -12.27 9.65
CA SER A 137 -17.15 -11.43 8.44
C SER A 137 -17.45 -9.99 8.85
N GLY A 138 -16.83 -9.03 8.18
CA GLY A 138 -17.13 -7.61 8.34
C GLY A 138 -16.39 -6.89 9.48
N GLU A 139 -15.53 -7.55 10.21
CA GLU A 139 -14.68 -6.93 11.23
C GLU A 139 -13.40 -6.34 10.62
N ARG A 140 -12.82 -5.37 11.35
CA ARG A 140 -11.54 -4.75 10.99
C ARG A 140 -10.46 -5.81 10.77
N TRP A 141 -9.63 -5.63 9.73
CA TRP A 141 -8.47 -6.48 9.49
C TRP A 141 -7.40 -6.28 10.58
N GLU A 142 -7.02 -7.34 11.28
CA GLU A 142 -6.08 -7.28 12.42
C GLU A 142 -5.06 -8.44 12.40
N VAL A 143 -4.81 -9.03 11.24
CA VAL A 143 -3.80 -10.09 11.14
C VAL A 143 -2.40 -9.48 11.24
N PRO A 144 -1.56 -9.94 12.19
CA PRO A 144 -0.21 -9.41 12.37
C PRO A 144 0.61 -9.51 11.08
N TYR A 145 1.44 -8.48 10.81
CA TYR A 145 2.34 -8.37 9.66
C TYR A 145 1.67 -8.26 8.28
N LEU A 146 0.36 -8.41 8.18
CA LEU A 146 -0.38 -8.25 6.94
C LEU A 146 -1.22 -6.97 7.01
N PRO A 147 -0.88 -5.93 6.23
CA PRO A 147 -1.59 -4.65 6.30
C PRO A 147 -3.00 -4.70 5.68
N ILE A 148 -3.29 -5.72 4.90
CA ILE A 148 -4.55 -5.92 4.16
C ILE A 148 -4.83 -7.41 4.04
N ASP A 149 -6.10 -7.78 3.87
CA ASP A 149 -6.45 -9.10 3.38
C ASP A 149 -5.97 -9.24 1.93
N CYS A 150 -5.05 -10.17 1.70
CA CYS A 150 -4.50 -10.35 0.36
C CYS A 150 -5.56 -10.81 -0.67
N GLU A 151 -6.66 -11.41 -0.22
CA GLU A 151 -7.77 -11.82 -1.10
C GLU A 151 -8.52 -10.60 -1.65
N ASP A 152 -8.62 -9.49 -0.90
CA ASP A 152 -9.25 -8.24 -1.34
C ASP A 152 -8.57 -7.62 -2.58
N ILE A 153 -7.31 -7.97 -2.80
CA ILE A 153 -6.52 -7.50 -3.94
C ILE A 153 -6.17 -8.61 -4.94
N GLY A 154 -6.90 -9.73 -4.89
CA GLY A 154 -6.73 -10.87 -5.80
C GLY A 154 -5.44 -11.65 -5.59
N ARG A 155 -4.85 -11.61 -4.39
CA ARG A 155 -3.64 -12.35 -4.02
C ARG A 155 -3.94 -13.40 -2.95
N THR A 156 -3.03 -14.30 -2.76
CA THR A 156 -3.11 -15.32 -1.71
C THR A 156 -1.91 -15.19 -0.77
N TYR A 157 -2.13 -15.50 0.51
CA TYR A 157 -1.02 -15.69 1.43
C TYR A 157 -0.32 -17.01 1.08
N GLN A 158 0.79 -16.89 0.40
CA GLN A 158 1.68 -18.03 0.17
C GLN A 158 2.72 -18.02 1.28
N ALA A 159 2.62 -18.97 2.21
CA ALA A 159 3.71 -19.32 3.10
C ALA A 159 4.84 -19.93 2.24
N ILE A 160 5.56 -19.11 1.50
CA ILE A 160 6.79 -19.53 0.85
C ILE A 160 7.79 -19.71 1.96
N ILE A 161 7.84 -20.91 2.53
CA ILE A 161 8.90 -21.32 3.44
C ILE A 161 10.14 -21.48 2.57
N ARG A 162 10.86 -20.39 2.38
CA ARG A 162 12.21 -20.44 1.84
C ARG A 162 13.13 -20.71 3.01
N ILE A 163 13.62 -21.94 3.12
CA ILE A 163 14.71 -22.25 4.03
C ILE A 163 15.96 -21.52 3.48
N ASN A 164 16.48 -20.62 4.29
CA ASN A 164 17.77 -19.98 4.04
C ASN A 164 18.67 -20.17 5.25
N SER A 165 19.90 -19.69 5.17
CA SER A 165 20.90 -19.79 6.24
C SER A 165 20.48 -19.11 7.58
N GLN A 166 19.41 -18.35 7.57
CA GLN A 166 18.86 -17.64 8.75
C GLN A 166 17.55 -18.27 9.25
N SER A 167 17.08 -19.34 8.62
CA SER A 167 15.85 -20.02 9.03
C SER A 167 16.09 -20.75 10.37
N GLY A 168 15.25 -20.44 11.36
CA GLY A 168 15.28 -21.11 12.66
C GLY A 168 14.69 -22.53 12.60
N LYS A 169 14.83 -23.29 13.70
CA LYS A 169 14.35 -24.69 13.83
C LYS A 169 12.88 -24.88 13.43
N GLY A 170 12.02 -23.88 13.65
CA GLY A 170 10.59 -23.93 13.28
C GLY A 170 10.34 -23.93 11.78
N GLY A 171 11.15 -23.20 10.99
CA GLY A 171 11.05 -23.21 9.52
C GLY A 171 11.48 -24.54 8.91
N VAL A 172 12.50 -25.17 9.49
CA VAL A 172 12.99 -26.48 9.05
C VAL A 172 11.99 -27.58 9.39
N ALA A 173 11.41 -27.55 10.60
CA ALA A 173 10.44 -28.55 11.05
C ALA A 173 9.09 -28.51 10.29
N TYR A 174 8.78 -27.41 9.61
CA TYR A 174 7.55 -27.30 8.81
C TYR A 174 7.70 -27.92 7.41
N VAL A 175 8.94 -28.02 6.90
CA VAL A 175 9.23 -28.57 5.55
C VAL A 175 9.56 -30.06 5.60
N MET A 176 9.95 -30.57 6.77
CA MET A 176 10.18 -32.00 7.00
C MET A 176 8.91 -32.72 7.45
#